data_e865d488f367ad9bb24297fcf0eed28a
#
_entry.id   e865d488f367ad9bb24297fcf0eed28a
#
_cell.length_a   1.000
_cell.length_b   1.000
_cell.length_c   1.000
_cell.angle_alpha   90.00
_cell.angle_beta   90.00
_cell.angle_gamma   90.00
#
_symmetry.space_group_name_H-M   'P 1'
#
loop_
_entity.id
_entity.type
_entity.pdbx_description
1 polymer ?
#
loop_
_entity_poly.entity_id
_entity_poly.type
_entity_poly.pdbx_seq_one_letter_code
_entity_poly.pdbx_strand_id
1 'polypeptide(L)'
;MFPVKVLFFLLSLGPLCLEAADWVEISSDYESSIYYDRDSLKREGDMVEVVLLWDFPDVQLTRRPVKPYLSAMRLTRYRCGAGGRANVETTLYRDNMARGEITEVYRTPDAEINFEWVNPEAPGGESMRRVCAAAIQ
;
A
#
# COMPACT_ATOMS: atom_id res chain seq x y z
N MET A 1 22.47 -50.04 -33.33
CA MET A 1 21.34 -49.66 -32.49
C MET A 1 21.86 -48.75 -31.42
N PHE A 2 21.65 -47.40 -31.56
CA PHE A 2 22.11 -46.42 -30.59
C PHE A 2 20.94 -46.06 -29.68
N PRO A 3 21.07 -46.11 -28.35
CA PRO A 3 20.02 -45.72 -27.47
C PRO A 3 19.93 -44.18 -27.46
N VAL A 4 18.79 -43.65 -27.87
CA VAL A 4 18.47 -42.24 -27.75
C VAL A 4 18.26 -41.96 -26.25
N LYS A 5 19.23 -41.28 -25.63
CA LYS A 5 19.04 -40.72 -24.29
C LYS A 5 18.08 -39.51 -24.41
N VAL A 6 16.84 -39.76 -24.11
CA VAL A 6 15.88 -38.65 -23.91
C VAL A 6 16.27 -37.96 -22.60
N LEU A 7 16.88 -36.80 -22.74
CA LEU A 7 17.18 -35.92 -21.62
C LEU A 7 15.87 -35.20 -21.24
N PHE A 8 15.21 -35.72 -20.21
CA PHE A 8 14.08 -34.99 -19.59
C PHE A 8 14.66 -33.75 -18.91
N PHE A 9 14.49 -32.58 -19.53
CA PHE A 9 14.65 -31.31 -18.85
C PHE A 9 13.44 -31.13 -17.95
N LEU A 10 13.59 -31.47 -16.67
CA LEU A 10 12.68 -31.05 -15.63
C LEU A 10 12.84 -29.53 -15.48
N LEU A 11 11.96 -28.78 -16.15
CA LEU A 11 11.72 -27.39 -15.81
C LEU A 11 11.12 -27.38 -14.39
N SER A 12 11.98 -27.21 -13.40
CA SER A 12 11.54 -26.88 -12.05
C SER A 12 10.99 -25.44 -12.12
N LEU A 13 9.67 -25.31 -12.34
CA LEU A 13 8.94 -24.09 -12.02
C LEU A 13 9.04 -23.94 -10.49
N GLY A 14 10.06 -23.20 -10.04
CA GLY A 14 10.14 -22.78 -8.66
C GLY A 14 8.86 -21.99 -8.32
N PRO A 15 8.35 -22.06 -7.07
CA PRO A 15 7.21 -21.25 -6.67
C PRO A 15 7.58 -19.79 -6.91
N LEU A 16 6.77 -19.08 -7.72
CA LEU A 16 6.78 -17.62 -7.77
C LEU A 16 6.37 -17.15 -6.38
N CYS A 17 7.38 -16.88 -5.52
CA CYS A 17 7.15 -16.16 -4.28
C CYS A 17 6.74 -14.74 -4.66
N LEU A 18 5.43 -14.49 -4.72
CA LEU A 18 4.90 -13.15 -4.53
C LEU A 18 5.33 -12.75 -3.13
N GLU A 19 6.33 -11.87 -3.04
CA GLU A 19 6.75 -11.31 -1.76
C GLU A 19 5.52 -10.64 -1.14
N ALA A 20 5.01 -11.21 -0.05
CA ALA A 20 3.96 -10.59 0.73
C ALA A 20 4.50 -9.27 1.28
N ALA A 21 3.68 -8.21 1.26
CA ALA A 21 4.01 -6.93 1.87
C ALA A 21 4.39 -7.12 3.35
N ASP A 22 5.35 -6.36 3.84
CA ASP A 22 5.75 -6.33 5.25
C ASP A 22 4.97 -5.24 5.98
N TRP A 23 3.75 -5.58 6.41
CA TRP A 23 2.84 -4.66 7.07
C TRP A 23 3.27 -4.38 8.51
N VAL A 24 3.49 -3.11 8.79
CA VAL A 24 3.76 -2.60 10.15
C VAL A 24 2.57 -1.76 10.59
N GLU A 25 1.97 -2.12 11.73
CA GLU A 25 0.82 -1.40 12.26
C GLU A 25 1.23 0.00 12.75
N ILE A 26 0.47 1.01 12.32
CA ILE A 26 0.62 2.39 12.79
C ILE A 26 -0.37 2.66 13.91
N SER A 27 -1.65 2.36 13.67
CA SER A 27 -2.73 2.59 14.62
C SER A 27 -3.86 1.61 14.40
N SER A 28 -4.65 1.39 15.43
CA SER A 28 -5.86 0.56 15.37
C SER A 28 -6.89 1.09 16.33
N ASP A 29 -8.11 1.27 15.84
CA ASP A 29 -9.28 1.61 16.64
C ASP A 29 -10.49 0.79 16.17
N TYR A 30 -11.69 1.14 16.65
CA TYR A 30 -12.90 0.42 16.30
C TYR A 30 -13.37 0.66 14.85
N GLU A 31 -12.88 1.69 14.18
CA GLU A 31 -13.24 2.03 12.80
C GLU A 31 -12.30 1.41 11.77
N SER A 32 -10.99 1.38 12.07
CA SER A 32 -9.98 0.88 11.14
C SER A 32 -8.65 0.56 11.81
N SER A 33 -7.89 -0.29 11.17
CA SER A 33 -6.46 -0.47 11.44
C SER A 33 -5.66 0.07 10.27
N ILE A 34 -4.57 0.79 10.55
CA ILE A 34 -3.72 1.42 9.55
C ILE A 34 -2.32 0.83 9.64
N TYR A 35 -1.79 0.44 8.48
CA TYR A 35 -0.46 -0.16 8.34
C TYR A 35 0.34 0.57 7.27
N TYR A 36 1.67 0.47 7.32
CA TYR A 36 2.53 0.79 6.19
C TYR A 36 3.32 -0.44 5.77
N ASP A 37 3.62 -0.54 4.48
CA ASP A 37 4.49 -1.59 3.94
C ASP A 37 5.95 -1.12 4.05
N ARG A 38 6.71 -1.76 4.94
CA ARG A 38 8.12 -1.45 5.16
C ARG A 38 8.94 -1.60 3.88
N ASP A 39 8.65 -2.61 3.07
CA ASP A 39 9.39 -2.90 1.84
C ASP A 39 9.10 -1.89 0.72
N SER A 40 8.01 -1.12 0.85
CA SER A 40 7.63 -0.09 -0.13
C SER A 40 8.29 1.27 0.10
N LEU A 41 8.95 1.47 1.25
CA LEU A 41 9.56 2.76 1.60
C LEU A 41 10.62 3.16 0.58
N LYS A 42 10.44 4.35 -0.02
CA LYS A 42 11.40 4.98 -0.92
C LYS A 42 11.62 6.41 -0.51
N ARG A 43 12.87 6.77 -0.25
CA ARG A 43 13.22 8.13 0.11
C ARG A 43 13.99 8.81 -1.02
N GLU A 44 13.59 10.02 -1.34
CA GLU A 44 14.27 10.90 -2.27
C GLU A 44 14.30 12.32 -1.68
N GLY A 45 15.45 12.71 -1.10
CA GLY A 45 15.57 13.96 -0.38
C GLY A 45 14.61 14.04 0.81
N ASP A 46 13.76 15.05 0.83
CA ASP A 46 12.73 15.26 1.85
C ASP A 46 11.44 14.46 1.61
N MET A 47 11.31 13.88 0.42
CA MET A 47 10.12 13.12 0.03
C MET A 47 10.28 11.64 0.34
N VAL A 48 9.24 11.05 0.91
CA VAL A 48 9.11 9.61 1.16
C VAL A 48 7.85 9.10 0.49
N GLU A 49 8.00 8.08 -0.34
CA GLU A 49 6.88 7.35 -0.93
C GLU A 49 6.68 6.03 -0.17
N VAL A 50 5.44 5.68 0.10
CA VAL A 50 5.08 4.49 0.87
C VAL A 50 3.70 3.98 0.46
N VAL A 51 3.50 2.67 0.57
CA VAL A 51 2.18 2.06 0.48
C VAL A 51 1.59 1.95 1.89
N LEU A 52 0.41 2.55 2.08
CA LEU A 52 -0.39 2.44 3.29
C LEU A 52 -1.56 1.48 3.06
N LEU A 53 -2.00 0.82 4.13
CA LEU A 53 -3.17 -0.05 4.13
C LEU A 53 -4.14 0.41 5.22
N TRP A 54 -5.37 0.68 4.82
CA TRP A 54 -6.53 0.76 5.73
C TRP A 54 -7.28 -0.55 5.70
N ASP A 55 -7.44 -1.15 6.85
CA ASP A 55 -8.20 -2.37 7.03
C ASP A 55 -9.42 -2.12 7.91
N PHE A 56 -10.60 -2.49 7.43
CA PHE A 56 -11.86 -2.15 8.06
C PHE A 56 -12.54 -3.40 8.63
N PRO A 57 -13.03 -3.36 9.89
CA PRO A 57 -13.81 -4.47 10.44
C PRO A 57 -15.19 -4.59 9.79
N ASP A 58 -15.76 -3.46 9.33
CA ASP A 58 -17.08 -3.39 8.71
C ASP A 58 -16.98 -3.03 7.24
N VAL A 59 -17.89 -3.58 6.44
CA VAL A 59 -17.96 -3.30 5.00
C VAL A 59 -18.12 -1.81 4.73
N GLN A 60 -17.26 -1.28 3.89
CA GLN A 60 -17.35 0.07 3.34
C GLN A 60 -17.99 0.01 1.95
N LEU A 61 -18.58 1.10 1.51
CA LEU A 61 -19.23 1.19 0.20
C LEU A 61 -18.66 2.36 -0.61
N THR A 62 -18.40 2.12 -1.88
CA THR A 62 -18.16 3.20 -2.86
C THR A 62 -19.48 3.91 -3.18
N ARG A 63 -19.42 5.09 -3.78
CA ARG A 63 -20.63 5.89 -3.99
C ARG A 63 -21.30 5.68 -5.36
N ARG A 64 -20.53 5.65 -6.44
CA ARG A 64 -21.05 5.57 -7.81
C ARG A 64 -20.12 4.77 -8.74
N PRO A 65 -20.46 3.53 -9.09
CA PRO A 65 -21.53 2.68 -8.55
C PRO A 65 -21.21 2.25 -7.11
N VAL A 66 -22.23 1.78 -6.39
CA VAL A 66 -22.08 1.25 -5.03
C VAL A 66 -21.44 -0.13 -5.10
N LYS A 67 -20.23 -0.26 -4.55
CA LYS A 67 -19.48 -1.51 -4.47
C LYS A 67 -18.90 -1.70 -3.06
N PRO A 68 -18.91 -2.92 -2.50
CA PRO A 68 -18.38 -3.18 -1.17
C PRO A 68 -16.86 -3.35 -1.19
N TYR A 69 -16.19 -2.89 -0.12
CA TYR A 69 -14.78 -3.16 0.14
C TYR A 69 -14.51 -3.24 1.64
N LEU A 70 -13.45 -3.96 2.03
CA LEU A 70 -13.00 -4.13 3.40
C LEU A 70 -11.58 -3.63 3.64
N SER A 71 -10.83 -3.33 2.59
CA SER A 71 -9.52 -2.73 2.73
C SER A 71 -9.18 -1.81 1.56
N ALA A 72 -8.26 -0.87 1.80
CA ALA A 72 -7.78 0.08 0.83
C ALA A 72 -6.27 0.23 0.92
N MET A 73 -5.56 0.01 -0.18
CA MET A 73 -4.14 0.35 -0.31
C MET A 73 -4.00 1.73 -0.93
N ARG A 74 -3.13 2.57 -0.36
CA ARG A 74 -2.82 3.90 -0.89
C ARG A 74 -1.33 4.08 -1.10
N LEU A 75 -0.95 4.39 -2.32
CA LEU A 75 0.37 4.91 -2.63
C LEU A 75 0.38 6.38 -2.23
N THR A 76 1.17 6.72 -1.22
CA THR A 76 1.19 8.04 -0.59
C THR A 76 2.59 8.60 -0.62
N ARG A 77 2.71 9.91 -0.85
CA ARG A 77 3.96 10.66 -0.75
C ARG A 77 3.87 11.64 0.40
N TYR A 78 4.94 11.69 1.20
CA TYR A 78 5.11 12.65 2.29
C TYR A 78 6.30 13.55 2.02
N ARG A 79 6.15 14.84 2.28
CA ARG A 79 7.25 15.78 2.44
C ARG A 79 7.53 15.94 3.92
N CYS A 80 8.50 15.20 4.44
CA CYS A 80 8.69 15.03 5.87
C CYS A 80 9.06 16.33 6.58
N GLY A 81 9.90 17.17 5.98
CA GLY A 81 10.28 18.46 6.55
C GLY A 81 9.18 19.52 6.49
N ALA A 82 8.45 19.57 5.38
CA ALA A 82 7.38 20.55 5.17
C ALA A 82 6.03 20.14 5.75
N GLY A 83 5.84 18.86 6.12
CA GLY A 83 4.58 18.35 6.63
C GLY A 83 3.50 18.17 5.55
N GLY A 84 3.91 17.90 4.32
CA GLY A 84 3.00 17.68 3.19
C GLY A 84 2.66 16.23 2.94
N ARG A 85 1.44 15.98 2.47
CA ARG A 85 0.95 14.66 2.05
C ARG A 85 0.26 14.74 0.69
N ALA A 86 0.52 13.77 -0.17
CA ALA A 86 -0.21 13.59 -1.42
C ALA A 86 -0.55 12.12 -1.63
N ASN A 87 -1.79 11.84 -1.96
CA ASN A 87 -2.24 10.50 -2.38
C ASN A 87 -2.08 10.38 -3.89
N VAL A 88 -1.37 9.34 -4.34
CA VAL A 88 -1.08 9.09 -5.75
C VAL A 88 -2.07 8.11 -6.35
N GLU A 89 -2.31 7.01 -5.65
CA GLU A 89 -3.19 5.94 -6.10
C GLU A 89 -3.87 5.27 -4.92
N THR A 90 -5.14 4.92 -5.08
CA THR A 90 -5.90 4.14 -4.09
C THR A 90 -6.51 2.94 -4.78
N THR A 91 -6.27 1.75 -4.23
CA THR A 91 -6.86 0.48 -4.69
C THR A 91 -7.74 -0.07 -3.58
N LEU A 92 -9.01 -0.33 -3.89
CA LEU A 92 -9.96 -0.92 -2.95
C LEU A 92 -10.09 -2.42 -3.18
N TYR A 93 -10.07 -3.18 -2.08
CA TYR A 93 -10.16 -4.63 -2.10
C TYR A 93 -11.43 -5.10 -1.40
N ARG A 94 -12.04 -6.16 -1.93
CA ARG A 94 -13.25 -6.73 -1.36
C ARG A 94 -13.06 -7.30 0.04
N ASP A 95 -11.91 -7.91 0.28
CA ASP A 95 -11.58 -8.57 1.54
C ASP A 95 -10.60 -7.74 2.38
N ASN A 96 -10.40 -8.17 3.61
CA ASN A 96 -9.43 -7.56 4.52
C ASN A 96 -7.99 -7.76 4.04
N MET A 97 -7.09 -6.89 4.48
CA MET A 97 -5.63 -7.00 4.28
C MET A 97 -5.22 -7.03 2.81
N ALA A 98 -5.86 -6.21 1.97
CA ALA A 98 -5.57 -6.11 0.52
C ALA A 98 -5.70 -7.45 -0.21
N ARG A 99 -6.68 -8.24 0.17
CA ARG A 99 -6.97 -9.55 -0.44
C ARG A 99 -8.29 -9.53 -1.21
N GLY A 100 -8.46 -10.56 -2.02
CA GLY A 100 -9.66 -10.73 -2.81
C GLY A 100 -9.67 -9.87 -4.06
N GLU A 101 -10.86 -9.70 -4.62
CA GLU A 101 -11.08 -8.96 -5.85
C GLU A 101 -10.85 -7.46 -5.65
N ILE A 102 -10.20 -6.82 -6.62
CA ILE A 102 -10.10 -5.36 -6.69
C ILE A 102 -11.48 -4.80 -7.03
N THR A 103 -12.00 -3.98 -6.13
CA THR A 103 -13.31 -3.34 -6.27
C THR A 103 -13.24 -2.09 -7.15
N GLU A 104 -12.23 -1.24 -6.92
CA GLU A 104 -12.03 0.01 -7.62
C GLU A 104 -10.57 0.47 -7.53
N VAL A 105 -10.10 1.22 -8.52
CA VAL A 105 -8.79 1.88 -8.53
C VAL A 105 -8.98 3.35 -8.84
N TYR A 106 -8.46 4.22 -7.97
CA TYR A 106 -8.42 5.67 -8.17
C TYR A 106 -6.97 6.11 -8.35
N ARG A 107 -6.67 6.73 -9.47
CA ARG A 107 -5.33 7.24 -9.77
C ARG A 107 -5.38 8.74 -9.99
N THR A 108 -4.53 9.49 -9.28
CA THR A 108 -4.37 10.92 -9.49
C THR A 108 -3.36 11.13 -10.62
N PRO A 109 -3.73 11.84 -11.71
CA PRO A 109 -2.78 12.20 -12.77
C PRO A 109 -1.60 12.98 -12.19
N ASP A 110 -0.38 12.76 -12.70
CA ASP A 110 0.84 13.38 -12.17
C ASP A 110 0.75 14.90 -12.10
N ALA A 111 0.14 15.54 -13.11
CA ALA A 111 -0.04 16.99 -13.14
C ALA A 111 -1.01 17.52 -12.06
N GLU A 112 -1.82 16.66 -11.44
CA GLU A 112 -2.83 17.01 -10.44
C GLU A 112 -2.44 16.60 -9.03
N ILE A 113 -1.23 16.02 -8.84
CA ILE A 113 -0.73 15.65 -7.53
C ILE A 113 -0.33 16.90 -6.78
N ASN A 114 -1.07 17.20 -5.71
CA ASN A 114 -0.83 18.34 -4.83
C ASN A 114 -0.58 17.86 -3.41
N PHE A 115 0.41 18.46 -2.76
CA PHE A 115 0.69 18.21 -1.35
C PHE A 115 -0.20 19.10 -0.47
N GLU A 116 -0.94 18.46 0.43
CA GLU A 116 -1.69 19.13 1.47
C GLU A 116 -0.91 19.12 2.77
N TRP A 117 -0.93 20.25 3.49
CA TRP A 117 -0.29 20.30 4.79
C TRP A 117 -1.04 19.42 5.80
N VAL A 118 -0.29 18.65 6.56
CA VAL A 118 -0.79 17.79 7.64
C VAL A 118 -0.12 18.19 8.93
N ASN A 119 -0.93 18.52 9.95
CA ASN A 119 -0.39 18.79 11.29
C ASN A 119 0.20 17.49 11.86
N PRO A 120 1.53 17.40 12.10
CA PRO A 120 2.15 16.20 12.61
C PRO A 120 1.67 15.81 14.03
N GLU A 121 1.18 16.77 14.80
CA GLU A 121 0.67 16.55 16.16
C GLU A 121 -0.82 16.16 16.21
N ALA A 122 -1.54 16.30 15.11
CA ALA A 122 -2.93 15.87 14.99
C ALA A 122 -3.02 14.36 14.76
N PRO A 123 -4.17 13.71 15.09
CA PRO A 123 -4.36 12.28 14.85
C PRO A 123 -4.06 11.85 13.40
N GLY A 124 -4.43 12.65 12.41
CA GLY A 124 -4.13 12.39 11.00
C GLY A 124 -2.64 12.51 10.62
N GLY A 125 -1.82 13.06 11.48
CA GLY A 125 -0.36 13.18 11.30
C GLY A 125 0.45 11.98 11.78
N GLU A 126 -0.15 11.05 12.49
CA GLU A 126 0.57 9.90 13.06
C GLU A 126 1.21 9.03 11.99
N SER A 127 0.49 8.73 10.92
CA SER A 127 1.03 7.96 9.79
C SER A 127 2.25 8.64 9.17
N MET A 128 2.20 9.95 8.97
CA MET A 128 3.33 10.73 8.46
C MET A 128 4.54 10.66 9.39
N ARG A 129 4.35 10.86 10.69
CA ARG A 129 5.44 10.78 11.68
C ARG A 129 6.12 9.40 11.67
N ARG A 130 5.32 8.34 11.70
CA ARG A 130 5.80 6.96 11.74
C ARG A 130 6.56 6.59 10.47
N VAL A 131 6.00 6.93 9.31
CA VAL A 131 6.63 6.67 8.00
C VAL A 131 7.90 7.48 7.82
N CYS A 132 7.89 8.76 8.14
CA CYS A 132 9.07 9.62 8.02
C CYS A 132 10.20 9.18 8.96
N ALA A 133 9.89 8.74 10.17
CA ALA A 133 10.87 8.20 11.10
C ALA A 133 11.46 6.86 10.61
N ALA A 134 10.64 5.98 10.07
CA ALA A 134 11.08 4.69 9.54
C ALA A 134 12.01 4.83 8.32
N ALA A 135 11.79 5.85 7.49
CA ALA A 135 12.55 6.09 6.26
C ALA A 135 13.96 6.68 6.50
N ILE A 136 14.32 7.04 7.73
CA ILE A 136 15.65 7.55 8.11
C ILE A 136 16.68 6.41 8.23
N GLN A 137 16.23 5.20 8.43
CA GLN A 137 17.10 4.03 8.65
C GLN A 137 17.69 3.49 7.34
#